data_35f7b97a3bf06ba7bca2956ea8d3f3e7
#
_entry.id   35f7b97a3bf06ba7bca2956ea8d3f3e7
#
_cell.length_a   1.000
_cell.length_b   1.000
_cell.length_c   1.000
_cell.angle_alpha   90.00
_cell.angle_beta   90.00
_cell.angle_gamma   90.00
#
_symmetry.space_group_name_H-M   'P 1'
#
loop_
_entity.id
_entity.type
_entity.pdbx_description
1 polymer ?
#
loop_
_entity_poly.entity_id
_entity_poly.type
_entity_poly.pdbx_seq_one_letter_code
_entity_poly.pdbx_strand_id
1 'polypeptide(L)'
;MTNLATAIKALIKKIILLFPNGERIVAWIIEKRRKPQPAPVAMVKENPPTQPADPKSVFTDYYFNNFWGNKESVSGAGSTLEYTENVRKEIPLLVERFKVRKFLDAPCGDYNWFQAVQRPAGMEYIGGDIVEELVRQNQVRFGDAGTSFISLDVIADALPQADMWMCRDCLFHFSYADIFKTLANFLRSDIEYIFTSIHTDCTANADIVTGGARQLNLELPPFNLCKPVLYIDDWIPGFTVRRMGVWTREMVAESLASNPEMKKYLP
;
A
#
# COMPACT_ATOMS: atom_id res chain seq x y z
N MET A 1 -21.36 19.62 20.18
CA MET A 1 -22.72 19.79 19.57
C MET A 1 -22.73 19.02 18.25
N THR A 2 -23.24 17.81 18.26
CA THR A 2 -23.43 17.04 17.02
C THR A 2 -24.48 17.75 16.18
N ASN A 3 -24.10 18.18 14.98
CA ASN A 3 -24.95 18.94 14.09
C ASN A 3 -26.21 18.11 13.75
N LEU A 4 -27.42 18.64 14.03
CA LEU A 4 -28.72 18.04 13.77
C LEU A 4 -28.81 17.43 12.34
N ALA A 5 -28.15 18.04 11.37
CA ALA A 5 -28.06 17.55 10.00
C ALA A 5 -27.33 16.19 9.89
N THR A 6 -26.35 15.93 10.73
CA THR A 6 -25.60 14.64 10.74
C THR A 6 -26.45 13.53 11.32
N ALA A 7 -27.22 13.82 12.39
CA ALA A 7 -28.15 12.86 12.98
C ALA A 7 -29.30 12.48 12.03
N ILE A 8 -29.86 13.47 11.31
CA ILE A 8 -30.90 13.26 10.29
C ILE A 8 -30.36 12.38 9.14
N LYS A 9 -29.14 12.65 8.65
CA LYS A 9 -28.52 11.84 7.59
C LYS A 9 -28.31 10.38 8.01
N ALA A 10 -27.87 10.16 9.25
CA ALA A 10 -27.70 8.81 9.80
C ALA A 10 -29.03 8.06 9.93
N LEU A 11 -30.09 8.76 10.34
CA LEU A 11 -31.44 8.18 10.45
C LEU A 11 -32.00 7.80 9.07
N ILE A 12 -31.87 8.68 8.07
CA ILE A 12 -32.31 8.41 6.69
C ILE A 12 -31.56 7.20 6.12
N LYS A 13 -30.24 7.10 6.34
CA LYS A 13 -29.47 5.93 5.90
C LYS A 13 -29.97 4.64 6.53
N LYS A 14 -30.26 4.64 7.83
CA LYS A 14 -30.83 3.47 8.54
C LYS A 14 -32.19 3.07 7.96
N ILE A 15 -33.07 4.03 7.65
CA ILE A 15 -34.41 3.76 7.08
C ILE A 15 -34.26 3.15 5.67
N ILE A 16 -33.37 3.68 4.82
CA ILE A 16 -33.15 3.15 3.46
C ILE A 16 -32.66 1.69 3.51
N LEU A 17 -31.80 1.36 4.48
CA LEU A 17 -31.26 0.01 4.63
C LEU A 17 -32.28 -1.04 5.08
N LEU A 18 -33.48 -0.63 5.53
CA LEU A 18 -34.60 -1.55 5.87
C LEU A 18 -35.36 -2.05 4.63
N PHE A 19 -35.15 -1.49 3.47
CA PHE A 19 -35.83 -1.90 2.23
C PHE A 19 -35.00 -2.88 1.39
N PRO A 20 -35.62 -3.77 0.61
CA PRO A 20 -34.94 -4.59 -0.36
C PRO A 20 -34.12 -3.70 -1.31
N ASN A 21 -32.84 -4.01 -1.51
CA ASN A 21 -31.88 -3.19 -2.26
C ASN A 21 -31.50 -1.83 -1.62
N GLY A 22 -31.78 -1.59 -0.35
CA GLY A 22 -31.41 -0.35 0.35
C GLY A 22 -29.93 -0.02 0.28
N GLU A 23 -29.04 -1.02 0.31
CA GLU A 23 -27.60 -0.84 0.13
C GLU A 23 -27.25 -0.25 -1.26
N ARG A 24 -27.92 -0.71 -2.31
CA ARG A 24 -27.73 -0.19 -3.68
C ARG A 24 -28.19 1.27 -3.80
N ILE A 25 -29.29 1.60 -3.12
CA ILE A 25 -29.81 2.98 -3.09
C ILE A 25 -28.86 3.90 -2.34
N VAL A 26 -28.33 3.47 -1.20
CA VAL A 26 -27.32 4.22 -0.43
C VAL A 26 -26.06 4.43 -1.26
N ALA A 27 -25.54 3.37 -1.90
CA ALA A 27 -24.37 3.45 -2.77
C ALA A 27 -24.60 4.43 -3.94
N TRP A 28 -25.76 4.38 -4.61
CA TRP A 28 -26.12 5.29 -5.68
C TRP A 28 -26.24 6.76 -5.23
N ILE A 29 -26.83 7.01 -4.02
CA ILE A 29 -26.91 8.37 -3.45
C ILE A 29 -25.52 8.93 -3.14
N ILE A 30 -24.64 8.08 -2.60
CA ILE A 30 -23.25 8.45 -2.30
C ILE A 30 -22.52 8.79 -3.62
N GLU A 31 -22.68 7.96 -4.65
CA GLU A 31 -22.06 8.16 -5.96
C GLU A 31 -22.58 9.42 -6.68
N LYS A 32 -23.88 9.68 -6.68
CA LYS A 32 -24.47 10.92 -7.25
C LYS A 32 -24.08 12.19 -6.49
N ARG A 33 -23.75 12.11 -5.21
CA ARG A 33 -23.27 13.25 -4.41
C ARG A 33 -21.76 13.45 -4.47
N ARG A 34 -21.02 12.54 -5.12
CA ARG A 34 -19.62 12.78 -5.46
C ARG A 34 -19.56 14.01 -6.36
N LYS A 35 -19.00 15.09 -5.85
CA LYS A 35 -18.57 16.20 -6.72
C LYS A 35 -17.59 15.60 -7.72
N PRO A 36 -17.59 16.03 -9.00
CA PRO A 36 -16.53 15.63 -9.92
C PRO A 36 -15.20 15.91 -9.22
N GLN A 37 -14.38 14.87 -9.07
CA GLN A 37 -13.06 15.00 -8.46
C GLN A 37 -12.28 16.00 -9.31
N PRO A 38 -11.56 16.95 -8.71
CA PRO A 38 -10.54 17.65 -9.44
C PRO A 38 -9.62 16.59 -10.04
N ALA A 39 -9.18 16.81 -11.27
CA ALA A 39 -8.20 15.94 -11.92
C ALA A 39 -7.08 15.63 -10.91
N PRO A 40 -6.57 14.38 -10.86
CA PRO A 40 -5.57 14.00 -9.90
C PRO A 40 -4.47 15.08 -9.92
N VAL A 41 -4.21 15.66 -8.76
CA VAL A 41 -3.05 16.54 -8.61
C VAL A 41 -1.87 15.68 -8.98
N ALA A 42 -1.29 15.99 -10.13
CA ALA A 42 -0.12 15.28 -10.62
C ALA A 42 0.93 15.34 -9.52
N MET A 43 1.20 14.19 -8.91
CA MET A 43 2.36 14.01 -8.03
C MET A 43 3.62 13.95 -8.90
N VAL A 44 3.87 14.98 -9.67
CA VAL A 44 5.09 15.11 -10.48
C VAL A 44 5.70 16.43 -10.13
N LYS A 45 6.55 16.44 -9.13
CA LYS A 45 7.63 17.41 -9.04
C LYS A 45 8.87 16.75 -9.64
N GLU A 46 9.27 17.35 -10.77
CA GLU A 46 10.57 17.30 -11.41
C GLU A 46 11.27 15.94 -11.58
N ASN A 47 11.19 15.45 -12.81
CA ASN A 47 12.02 14.43 -13.45
C ASN A 47 12.25 13.11 -12.71
N PRO A 48 11.27 12.18 -12.75
CA PRO A 48 11.58 10.79 -12.46
C PRO A 48 12.71 10.32 -13.41
N PRO A 49 13.50 9.30 -13.02
CA PRO A 49 14.53 8.77 -13.88
C PRO A 49 13.98 8.43 -15.27
N THR A 50 14.61 8.94 -16.30
CA THR A 50 14.25 8.63 -17.70
C THR A 50 15.00 7.39 -18.21
N GLN A 51 15.98 6.89 -17.45
CA GLN A 51 16.76 5.70 -17.73
C GLN A 51 16.86 4.83 -16.46
N PRO A 52 17.03 3.49 -16.64
CA PRO A 52 17.24 2.59 -15.52
C PRO A 52 18.39 3.07 -14.63
N ALA A 53 18.13 3.20 -13.33
CA ALA A 53 19.11 3.54 -12.31
C ALA A 53 18.98 2.56 -11.14
N ASP A 54 19.99 2.48 -10.31
CA ASP A 54 19.94 1.67 -9.09
C ASP A 54 18.83 2.16 -8.16
N PRO A 55 17.84 1.31 -7.79
CA PRO A 55 16.72 1.72 -6.94
C PRO A 55 17.16 2.35 -5.62
N LYS A 56 18.23 1.81 -5.00
CA LYS A 56 18.75 2.35 -3.73
C LYS A 56 19.23 3.80 -3.91
N SER A 57 19.94 4.08 -4.98
CA SER A 57 20.40 5.44 -5.29
C SER A 57 19.21 6.38 -5.51
N VAL A 58 18.21 5.97 -6.29
CA VAL A 58 17.02 6.79 -6.61
C VAL A 58 16.24 7.15 -5.35
N PHE A 59 15.86 6.17 -4.54
CA PHE A 59 15.03 6.42 -3.35
C PHE A 59 15.82 7.11 -2.22
N THR A 60 17.13 6.89 -2.13
CA THR A 60 17.99 7.65 -1.22
C THR A 60 18.03 9.13 -1.59
N ASP A 61 18.18 9.44 -2.90
CA ASP A 61 18.11 10.82 -3.39
C ASP A 61 16.75 11.47 -3.12
N TYR A 62 15.65 10.74 -3.33
CA TYR A 62 14.31 11.20 -3.02
C TYR A 62 14.13 11.53 -1.54
N TYR A 63 14.68 10.71 -0.65
CA TYR A 63 14.65 10.96 0.78
C TYR A 63 15.39 12.25 1.16
N PHE A 64 16.66 12.41 0.74
CA PHE A 64 17.46 13.55 1.10
C PHE A 64 16.96 14.88 0.51
N ASN A 65 16.35 14.83 -0.66
CA ASN A 65 15.78 16.01 -1.32
C ASN A 65 14.32 16.27 -0.97
N ASN A 66 13.71 15.49 -0.07
CA ASN A 66 12.29 15.55 0.24
C ASN A 66 11.42 15.63 -1.04
N PHE A 67 11.68 14.70 -1.96
CA PHE A 67 11.11 14.68 -3.31
C PHE A 67 9.57 14.75 -3.29
N TRP A 68 8.92 14.05 -2.36
CA TRP A 68 7.46 14.08 -2.22
C TRP A 68 6.91 15.33 -1.55
N GLY A 69 7.80 16.22 -1.01
CA GLY A 69 7.47 17.58 -0.59
C GLY A 69 6.41 17.71 0.50
N ASN A 70 6.22 16.71 1.35
CA ASN A 70 5.28 16.75 2.46
C ASN A 70 5.96 17.21 3.76
N LYS A 71 5.26 18.04 4.55
CA LYS A 71 5.79 18.59 5.81
C LYS A 71 5.62 17.64 7.00
N GLU A 72 4.63 16.74 6.95
CA GLU A 72 4.35 15.80 8.04
C GLU A 72 5.19 14.53 7.90
N SER A 73 5.35 14.02 6.67
CA SER A 73 6.07 12.78 6.39
C SER A 73 6.98 12.94 5.17
N VAL A 74 8.23 12.52 5.30
CA VAL A 74 9.17 12.49 4.16
C VAL A 74 8.76 11.40 3.13
N SER A 75 7.89 10.47 3.51
CA SER A 75 7.31 9.46 2.63
C SER A 75 6.10 9.96 1.84
N GLY A 76 5.79 11.28 1.92
CA GLY A 76 4.77 11.92 1.11
C GLY A 76 3.38 12.01 1.73
N ALA A 77 2.45 12.62 0.98
CA ALA A 77 1.07 12.88 1.44
C ALA A 77 0.29 11.62 1.78
N GLY A 78 0.56 10.50 1.09
CA GLY A 78 -0.05 9.20 1.37
C GLY A 78 0.32 8.61 2.73
N SER A 79 1.34 9.16 3.41
CA SER A 79 1.84 8.73 4.72
C SER A 79 1.48 9.68 5.86
N THR A 80 0.55 10.61 5.65
CA THR A 80 0.03 11.49 6.72
C THR A 80 -0.98 10.76 7.59
N LEU A 81 -1.18 11.25 8.82
CA LEU A 81 -2.19 10.70 9.74
C LEU A 81 -3.61 10.87 9.21
N GLU A 82 -3.90 11.96 8.49
CA GLU A 82 -5.20 12.17 7.86
C GLU A 82 -5.45 11.12 6.77
N TYR A 83 -4.49 10.94 5.87
CA TYR A 83 -4.62 10.02 4.75
C TYR A 83 -4.78 8.56 5.21
N THR A 84 -4.05 8.16 6.22
CA THR A 84 -3.97 6.77 6.70
C THR A 84 -5.02 6.41 7.75
N GLU A 85 -5.97 7.30 8.05
CA GLU A 85 -6.96 7.09 9.11
C GLU A 85 -7.70 5.75 8.98
N ASN A 86 -8.15 5.41 7.75
CA ASN A 86 -8.88 4.18 7.53
C ASN A 86 -7.98 2.94 7.66
N VAL A 87 -6.84 2.93 6.99
CA VAL A 87 -5.93 1.79 7.02
C VAL A 87 -5.40 1.51 8.44
N ARG A 88 -5.18 2.56 9.24
CA ARG A 88 -4.77 2.41 10.65
C ARG A 88 -5.85 1.77 11.52
N LYS A 89 -7.13 1.98 11.22
CA LYS A 89 -8.26 1.32 11.92
C LYS A 89 -8.41 -0.14 11.52
N GLU A 90 -8.11 -0.46 10.26
CA GLU A 90 -8.32 -1.79 9.68
C GLU A 90 -7.16 -2.75 9.96
N ILE A 91 -5.91 -2.27 10.11
CA ILE A 91 -4.74 -3.12 10.36
C ILE A 91 -4.89 -4.00 11.61
N PRO A 92 -5.34 -3.51 12.78
CA PRO A 92 -5.53 -4.38 13.95
C PRO A 92 -6.51 -5.53 13.69
N LEU A 93 -7.62 -5.24 12.99
CA LEU A 93 -8.63 -6.24 12.62
C LEU A 93 -8.07 -7.26 11.61
N LEU A 94 -7.24 -6.79 10.67
CA LEU A 94 -6.52 -7.62 9.72
C LEU A 94 -5.58 -8.59 10.44
N VAL A 95 -4.75 -8.06 11.33
CA VAL A 95 -3.78 -8.83 12.13
C VAL A 95 -4.47 -9.92 12.95
N GLU A 96 -5.59 -9.59 13.60
CA GLU A 96 -6.39 -10.57 14.36
C GLU A 96 -7.01 -11.63 13.43
N ARG A 97 -7.62 -11.21 12.32
CA ARG A 97 -8.27 -12.11 11.35
C ARG A 97 -7.32 -13.15 10.79
N PHE A 98 -6.10 -12.74 10.41
CA PHE A 98 -5.08 -13.60 9.81
C PHE A 98 -4.09 -14.16 10.84
N LYS A 99 -4.31 -13.91 12.14
CA LYS A 99 -3.47 -14.39 13.26
C LYS A 99 -1.99 -14.01 13.10
N VAL A 100 -1.75 -12.83 12.55
CA VAL A 100 -0.39 -12.32 12.30
C VAL A 100 0.27 -11.99 13.62
N ARG A 101 1.44 -12.57 13.87
CA ARG A 101 2.28 -12.29 15.03
C ARG A 101 3.51 -11.48 14.68
N LYS A 102 4.04 -11.69 13.48
CA LYS A 102 5.19 -10.96 12.97
C LYS A 102 4.83 -10.27 11.67
N PHE A 103 4.86 -8.96 11.70
CA PHE A 103 4.41 -8.08 10.62
C PHE A 103 5.62 -7.37 10.00
N LEU A 104 5.88 -7.63 8.71
CA LEU A 104 6.85 -6.90 7.92
C LEU A 104 6.16 -5.72 7.22
N ASP A 105 6.67 -4.53 7.41
CA ASP A 105 6.30 -3.30 6.68
C ASP A 105 7.49 -2.87 5.83
N ALA A 106 7.45 -3.10 4.54
CA ALA A 106 8.55 -2.76 3.63
C ALA A 106 8.01 -2.36 2.23
N PRO A 107 8.26 -1.12 1.82
CA PRO A 107 9.04 -0.07 2.51
C PRO A 107 8.25 0.56 3.65
N CYS A 108 8.91 0.78 4.80
CA CYS A 108 8.26 1.35 5.99
C CYS A 108 8.26 2.89 6.01
N GLY A 109 9.08 3.52 5.17
CA GLY A 109 9.26 4.95 5.17
C GLY A 109 9.70 5.48 6.55
N ASP A 110 9.27 6.68 6.91
CA ASP A 110 9.61 7.36 8.16
C ASP A 110 8.81 6.90 9.40
N TYR A 111 8.02 5.82 9.25
CA TYR A 111 7.17 5.29 10.33
C TYR A 111 6.15 6.29 10.88
N ASN A 112 5.92 7.41 10.20
CA ASN A 112 5.08 8.51 10.68
C ASN A 112 3.68 8.04 11.09
N TRP A 113 3.00 7.31 10.24
CA TRP A 113 1.63 6.92 10.50
C TRP A 113 1.51 5.57 11.22
N PHE A 114 2.45 4.63 10.98
CA PHE A 114 2.32 3.28 11.55
C PHE A 114 2.53 3.29 13.07
N GLN A 115 3.32 4.21 13.63
CA GLN A 115 3.44 4.38 15.08
C GLN A 115 2.09 4.65 15.78
N ALA A 116 1.10 5.16 15.04
CA ALA A 116 -0.25 5.43 15.56
C ALA A 116 -1.22 4.23 15.38
N VAL A 117 -0.79 3.10 14.82
CA VAL A 117 -1.57 1.87 14.74
C VAL A 117 -1.66 1.22 16.12
N GLN A 118 -2.88 0.88 16.54
CA GLN A 118 -3.12 0.16 17.80
C GLN A 118 -2.80 -1.33 17.60
N ARG A 119 -1.51 -1.68 17.68
CA ARG A 119 -1.07 -3.06 17.46
C ARG A 119 -1.60 -4.00 18.54
N PRO A 120 -2.12 -5.19 18.17
CA PRO A 120 -2.45 -6.23 19.15
C PRO A 120 -1.25 -6.61 20.01
N ALA A 121 -1.50 -6.95 21.27
CA ALA A 121 -0.44 -7.34 22.20
C ALA A 121 0.35 -8.55 21.67
N GLY A 122 1.67 -8.47 21.73
CA GLY A 122 2.57 -9.52 21.26
C GLY A 122 2.82 -9.56 19.75
N MET A 123 2.29 -8.61 18.98
CA MET A 123 2.64 -8.45 17.57
C MET A 123 4.03 -7.82 17.46
N GLU A 124 4.95 -8.54 16.83
CA GLU A 124 6.27 -8.01 16.44
C GLU A 124 6.15 -7.23 15.13
N TYR A 125 6.82 -6.10 15.05
CA TYR A 125 6.90 -5.25 13.86
C TYR A 125 8.34 -5.18 13.35
N ILE A 126 8.50 -5.42 12.06
CA ILE A 126 9.76 -5.23 11.34
C ILE A 126 9.52 -4.18 10.25
N GLY A 127 10.13 -3.01 10.38
CA GLY A 127 10.17 -2.01 9.32
C GLY A 127 11.39 -2.25 8.43
N GLY A 128 11.17 -2.43 7.14
CA GLY A 128 12.23 -2.53 6.14
C GLY A 128 12.21 -1.33 5.20
N ASP A 129 13.36 -0.78 4.86
CA ASP A 129 13.46 0.26 3.84
C ASP A 129 14.83 0.22 3.15
N ILE A 130 14.89 0.59 1.87
CA ILE A 130 16.12 0.62 1.09
C ILE A 130 17.03 1.79 1.49
N VAL A 131 16.47 2.84 2.12
CA VAL A 131 17.18 4.04 2.56
C VAL A 131 17.80 3.82 3.94
N GLU A 132 19.08 3.48 3.99
CA GLU A 132 19.78 3.11 5.24
C GLU A 132 19.72 4.20 6.33
N GLU A 133 19.83 5.47 5.96
CA GLU A 133 19.77 6.58 6.93
C GLU A 133 18.39 6.67 7.59
N LEU A 134 17.33 6.47 6.81
CA LEU A 134 15.96 6.44 7.31
C LEU A 134 15.75 5.28 8.29
N VAL A 135 16.23 4.10 7.94
CA VAL A 135 16.22 2.90 8.81
C VAL A 135 16.95 3.16 10.13
N ARG A 136 18.15 3.73 10.04
CA ARG A 136 18.96 4.07 11.23
C ARG A 136 18.23 5.05 12.14
N GLN A 137 17.61 6.09 11.58
CA GLN A 137 16.83 7.06 12.37
C GLN A 137 15.60 6.41 13.00
N ASN A 138 14.86 5.58 12.28
CA ASN A 138 13.70 4.86 12.78
C ASN A 138 14.11 3.92 13.93
N GLN A 139 15.21 3.18 13.77
CA GLN A 139 15.70 2.27 14.83
C GLN A 139 16.05 3.04 16.12
N VAL A 140 16.70 4.20 16.01
CA VAL A 140 17.05 5.02 17.17
C VAL A 140 15.82 5.62 17.86
N ARG A 141 14.80 6.02 17.07
CA ARG A 141 13.64 6.75 17.59
C ARG A 141 12.52 5.84 18.09
N PHE A 142 12.33 4.71 17.46
CA PHE A 142 11.15 3.85 17.61
C PHE A 142 11.47 2.39 17.89
N GLY A 143 12.75 1.97 17.79
CA GLY A 143 13.16 0.60 18.05
C GLY A 143 12.95 0.23 19.53
N ASP A 144 12.33 -0.93 19.77
CA ASP A 144 12.11 -1.51 21.11
C ASP A 144 12.09 -3.04 21.04
N ALA A 145 11.67 -3.73 22.10
CA ALA A 145 11.61 -5.19 22.14
C ALA A 145 10.64 -5.82 21.13
N GLY A 146 9.64 -5.08 20.64
CA GLY A 146 8.63 -5.54 19.68
C GLY A 146 8.68 -4.79 18.36
N THR A 147 9.64 -3.89 18.16
CA THR A 147 9.76 -3.02 16.98
C THR A 147 11.21 -2.93 16.55
N SER A 148 11.52 -3.37 15.35
CA SER A 148 12.85 -3.30 14.76
C SER A 148 12.82 -2.74 13.35
N PHE A 149 13.96 -2.17 12.92
CA PHE A 149 14.10 -1.62 11.56
C PHE A 149 15.36 -2.16 10.91
N ILE A 150 15.25 -2.55 9.64
CA ILE A 150 16.34 -3.17 8.86
C ILE A 150 16.47 -2.50 7.49
N SER A 151 17.70 -2.41 6.99
CA SER A 151 17.92 -2.06 5.58
C SER A 151 17.49 -3.24 4.71
N LEU A 152 16.60 -2.98 3.75
CA LEU A 152 15.98 -4.03 2.94
C LEU A 152 15.63 -3.52 1.54
N ASP A 153 16.25 -4.11 0.53
CA ASP A 153 15.79 -4.01 -0.86
C ASP A 153 14.77 -5.13 -1.14
N VAL A 154 13.50 -4.79 -1.22
CA VAL A 154 12.42 -5.76 -1.46
C VAL A 154 12.51 -6.45 -2.84
N ILE A 155 13.30 -5.91 -3.76
CA ILE A 155 13.54 -6.48 -5.10
C ILE A 155 14.59 -7.61 -5.02
N ALA A 156 15.65 -7.42 -4.23
CA ALA A 156 16.86 -8.24 -4.31
C ALA A 156 17.17 -9.02 -3.03
N ASP A 157 16.95 -8.42 -1.85
CA ASP A 157 17.34 -9.05 -0.58
C ASP A 157 16.36 -10.13 -0.14
N ALA A 158 16.85 -11.13 0.59
CA ALA A 158 15.99 -12.12 1.23
C ALA A 158 15.07 -11.44 2.24
N LEU A 159 13.75 -11.65 2.11
CA LEU A 159 12.79 -11.11 3.05
C LEU A 159 12.95 -11.77 4.42
N PRO A 160 12.86 -11.03 5.53
CA PRO A 160 12.92 -11.60 6.86
C PRO A 160 11.71 -12.50 7.13
N GLN A 161 11.85 -13.39 8.10
CA GLN A 161 10.73 -14.23 8.52
C GLN A 161 9.59 -13.36 9.09
N ALA A 162 8.41 -13.48 8.51
CA ALA A 162 7.19 -12.80 8.94
C ALA A 162 5.96 -13.60 8.53
N ASP A 163 4.79 -13.31 9.13
CA ASP A 163 3.53 -13.93 8.74
C ASP A 163 2.86 -13.15 7.60
N MET A 164 2.99 -11.83 7.64
CA MET A 164 2.43 -10.92 6.63
C MET A 164 3.44 -9.85 6.24
N TRP A 165 3.53 -9.56 4.95
CA TRP A 165 4.29 -8.43 4.41
C TRP A 165 3.35 -7.37 3.88
N MET A 166 3.38 -6.18 4.48
CA MET A 166 2.76 -4.99 3.93
C MET A 166 3.73 -4.28 3.00
N CYS A 167 3.35 -4.19 1.72
CA CYS A 167 4.08 -3.48 0.68
C CYS A 167 3.21 -2.29 0.20
N ARG A 168 3.13 -1.26 1.03
CA ARG A 168 2.28 -0.10 0.77
C ARG A 168 3.04 1.00 0.05
N ASP A 169 2.39 1.61 -0.96
CA ASP A 169 2.95 2.75 -1.73
C ASP A 169 4.32 2.49 -2.35
N CYS A 170 4.53 1.27 -2.84
CA CYS A 170 5.81 0.80 -3.35
C CYS A 170 5.73 0.41 -4.84
N LEU A 171 4.98 -0.64 -5.17
CA LEU A 171 5.03 -1.28 -6.49
C LEU A 171 4.64 -0.36 -7.65
N PHE A 172 3.83 0.66 -7.40
CA PHE A 172 3.47 1.62 -8.45
C PHE A 172 4.60 2.62 -8.77
N HIS A 173 5.72 2.53 -8.05
CA HIS A 173 6.97 3.22 -8.34
C HIS A 173 7.99 2.34 -9.07
N PHE A 174 7.71 1.06 -9.30
CA PHE A 174 8.61 0.09 -9.88
C PHE A 174 8.30 -0.19 -11.34
N SER A 175 9.31 -0.48 -12.14
CA SER A 175 9.14 -1.06 -13.47
C SER A 175 8.44 -2.42 -13.39
N TYR A 176 7.88 -2.89 -14.49
CA TYR A 176 7.31 -4.24 -14.54
C TYR A 176 8.33 -5.31 -14.15
N ALA A 177 9.56 -5.18 -14.64
CA ALA A 177 10.63 -6.11 -14.31
C ALA A 177 10.86 -6.18 -12.79
N ASP A 178 10.92 -5.04 -12.12
CA ASP A 178 11.17 -5.00 -10.68
C ASP A 178 9.94 -5.43 -9.87
N ILE A 179 8.71 -5.21 -10.35
CA ILE A 179 7.51 -5.79 -9.73
C ILE A 179 7.56 -7.32 -9.80
N PHE A 180 7.88 -7.90 -10.97
CA PHE A 180 7.99 -9.35 -11.10
C PHE A 180 9.08 -9.94 -10.21
N LYS A 181 10.25 -9.28 -10.11
CA LYS A 181 11.32 -9.69 -9.17
C LYS A 181 10.85 -9.63 -7.72
N THR A 182 10.13 -8.57 -7.34
CA THR A 182 9.58 -8.38 -5.99
C THR A 182 8.57 -9.47 -5.65
N LEU A 183 7.65 -9.79 -6.57
CA LEU A 183 6.69 -10.88 -6.37
C LEU A 183 7.39 -12.25 -6.32
N ALA A 184 8.40 -12.49 -7.15
CA ALA A 184 9.21 -13.70 -7.09
C ALA A 184 10.01 -13.78 -5.78
N ASN A 185 10.49 -12.65 -5.26
CA ASN A 185 11.15 -12.58 -3.96
C ASN A 185 10.20 -12.95 -2.82
N PHE A 186 8.97 -12.44 -2.86
CA PHE A 186 7.90 -12.87 -1.94
C PHE A 186 7.67 -14.38 -1.99
N LEU A 187 7.60 -14.98 -3.18
CA LEU A 187 7.40 -16.42 -3.34
C LEU A 187 8.56 -17.27 -2.84
N ARG A 188 9.79 -16.73 -2.80
CA ARG A 188 10.97 -17.40 -2.22
C ARG A 188 10.99 -17.37 -0.69
N SER A 189 10.21 -16.44 -0.08
CA SER A 189 10.10 -16.34 1.38
C SER A 189 9.09 -17.34 1.94
N ASP A 190 9.07 -17.47 3.28
CA ASP A 190 8.04 -18.25 4.00
C ASP A 190 6.84 -17.39 4.42
N ILE A 191 6.77 -16.15 3.98
CA ILE A 191 5.67 -15.23 4.30
C ILE A 191 4.38 -15.71 3.64
N GLU A 192 3.31 -15.84 4.43
CA GLU A 192 2.05 -16.41 3.94
C GLU A 192 1.20 -15.37 3.20
N TYR A 193 1.23 -14.11 3.64
CA TYR A 193 0.36 -13.05 3.10
C TYR A 193 1.17 -11.87 2.59
N ILE A 194 0.79 -11.35 1.41
CA ILE A 194 1.19 -10.01 0.95
C ILE A 194 -0.01 -9.08 0.99
N PHE A 195 0.18 -7.90 1.58
CA PHE A 195 -0.80 -6.84 1.72
C PHE A 195 -0.28 -5.60 1.00
N THR A 196 -0.77 -5.31 -0.21
CA THR A 196 -0.16 -4.32 -1.09
C THR A 196 -1.16 -3.40 -1.78
N SER A 197 -0.68 -2.20 -2.15
CA SER A 197 -1.46 -1.14 -2.80
C SER A 197 -1.81 -1.49 -4.24
N ILE A 198 -3.07 -1.26 -4.62
CA ILE A 198 -3.53 -1.26 -6.00
C ILE A 198 -4.49 -0.10 -6.27
N HIS A 199 -4.56 0.35 -7.53
CA HIS A 199 -5.53 1.34 -8.00
C HIS A 199 -6.67 0.63 -8.73
N THR A 200 -7.80 0.45 -8.05
CA THR A 200 -8.92 -0.34 -8.59
C THR A 200 -9.72 0.37 -9.69
N ASP A 201 -9.49 1.65 -9.89
CA ASP A 201 -10.01 2.45 -11.01
C ASP A 201 -9.05 2.50 -12.22
N CYS A 202 -7.86 1.95 -12.10
CA CYS A 202 -6.94 1.75 -13.21
C CYS A 202 -7.51 0.71 -14.17
N THR A 203 -7.63 1.06 -15.45
CA THR A 203 -8.20 0.20 -16.50
C THR A 203 -7.13 -0.46 -17.37
N ALA A 204 -5.90 0.02 -17.36
CA ALA A 204 -4.75 -0.55 -18.04
C ALA A 204 -3.46 -0.15 -17.34
N ASN A 205 -2.56 -1.10 -17.15
CA ASN A 205 -1.23 -0.81 -16.63
C ASN A 205 -0.32 -0.22 -17.73
N ALA A 206 0.64 0.59 -17.34
CA ALA A 206 1.74 1.06 -18.17
C ALA A 206 3.07 0.78 -17.50
N ASP A 207 4.12 0.42 -18.26
CA ASP A 207 5.45 0.27 -17.69
C ASP A 207 6.10 1.64 -17.46
N ILE A 208 6.99 1.69 -16.48
CA ILE A 208 7.76 2.88 -16.12
C ILE A 208 9.20 2.48 -15.77
N VAL A 209 10.08 3.46 -15.69
CA VAL A 209 11.37 3.28 -15.03
C VAL A 209 11.15 3.33 -13.51
N THR A 210 11.81 2.44 -12.76
CA THR A 210 11.77 2.43 -11.29
C THR A 210 12.20 3.78 -10.71
N GLY A 211 11.40 4.31 -9.79
CA GLY A 211 11.47 5.69 -9.29
C GLY A 211 10.40 6.61 -9.89
N GLY A 212 9.80 6.24 -11.03
CA GLY A 212 8.61 6.93 -11.54
C GLY A 212 7.36 6.68 -10.70
N ALA A 213 6.20 7.11 -11.20
CA ALA A 213 4.91 6.83 -10.57
C ALA A 213 3.81 6.65 -11.64
N ARG A 214 2.94 5.67 -11.44
CA ARG A 214 1.73 5.48 -12.25
C ARG A 214 0.64 4.80 -11.42
N GLN A 215 -0.59 4.82 -11.90
CA GLN A 215 -1.61 3.92 -11.36
C GLN A 215 -1.26 2.47 -11.72
N LEU A 216 -1.43 1.56 -10.76
CA LEU A 216 -1.11 0.15 -10.91
C LEU A 216 -2.27 -0.71 -10.40
N ASN A 217 -2.73 -1.64 -11.22
CA ASN A 217 -3.66 -2.67 -10.81
C ASN A 217 -3.05 -4.06 -11.09
N LEU A 218 -2.69 -4.77 -10.03
CA LEU A 218 -2.08 -6.10 -10.13
C LEU A 218 -3.03 -7.18 -10.67
N GLU A 219 -4.34 -6.93 -10.69
CA GLU A 219 -5.35 -7.84 -11.27
C GLU A 219 -5.39 -7.76 -12.82
N LEU A 220 -4.77 -6.74 -13.40
CA LEU A 220 -4.73 -6.52 -14.85
C LEU A 220 -3.39 -7.00 -15.46
N PRO A 221 -3.36 -7.23 -16.79
CA PRO A 221 -2.09 -7.46 -17.48
C PRO A 221 -1.06 -6.37 -17.19
N PRO A 222 0.23 -6.70 -17.10
CA PRO A 222 0.81 -8.02 -17.36
C PRO A 222 0.82 -8.95 -16.14
N PHE A 223 0.36 -8.53 -14.95
CA PHE A 223 0.48 -9.29 -13.71
C PHE A 223 -0.60 -10.38 -13.58
N ASN A 224 -1.85 -10.04 -13.89
CA ASN A 224 -3.01 -10.94 -13.88
C ASN A 224 -3.18 -11.72 -12.55
N LEU A 225 -2.87 -11.09 -11.41
CA LEU A 225 -3.16 -11.72 -10.13
C LEU A 225 -4.68 -11.92 -10.00
N CYS A 226 -5.09 -13.05 -9.42
CA CYS A 226 -6.48 -13.25 -9.07
C CYS A 226 -6.96 -12.19 -8.05
N LYS A 227 -8.27 -12.06 -7.87
CA LYS A 227 -8.81 -11.12 -6.87
C LYS A 227 -8.28 -11.44 -5.47
N PRO A 228 -7.88 -10.45 -4.67
CA PRO A 228 -7.41 -10.68 -3.31
C PRO A 228 -8.55 -11.20 -2.40
N VAL A 229 -8.18 -11.83 -1.30
CA VAL A 229 -9.13 -12.33 -0.29
C VAL A 229 -9.82 -11.19 0.47
N LEU A 230 -9.23 -10.00 0.46
CA LEU A 230 -9.74 -8.82 1.15
C LEU A 230 -9.22 -7.56 0.48
N TYR A 231 -10.05 -6.50 0.48
CA TYR A 231 -9.64 -5.13 0.17
C TYR A 231 -9.88 -4.23 1.37
N ILE A 232 -8.94 -3.33 1.61
CA ILE A 232 -9.08 -2.21 2.55
C ILE A 232 -8.96 -0.92 1.76
N ASP A 233 -9.92 0.00 1.89
CA ASP A 233 -9.86 1.30 1.24
C ASP A 233 -8.71 2.13 1.83
N ASP A 234 -7.84 2.63 0.97
CA ASP A 234 -6.64 3.40 1.32
C ASP A 234 -6.56 4.66 0.45
N TRP A 235 -7.58 5.49 0.57
CA TRP A 235 -7.68 6.78 -0.12
C TRP A 235 -8.63 7.72 0.61
N ILE A 236 -8.45 9.02 0.36
CA ILE A 236 -9.33 10.09 0.85
C ILE A 236 -9.81 10.96 -0.32
N PRO A 237 -10.93 11.69 -0.16
CA PRO A 237 -11.42 12.59 -1.20
C PRO A 237 -10.36 13.57 -1.68
N GLY A 238 -10.20 13.69 -3.01
CA GLY A 238 -9.17 14.53 -3.64
C GLY A 238 -7.93 13.75 -4.12
N PHE A 239 -7.82 12.47 -3.77
CA PHE A 239 -6.76 11.57 -4.25
C PHE A 239 -7.31 10.46 -5.13
N THR A 240 -6.44 9.77 -5.87
CA THR A 240 -6.81 8.59 -6.67
C THR A 240 -7.38 7.48 -5.80
N VAL A 241 -8.34 6.73 -6.33
CA VAL A 241 -8.94 5.60 -5.60
C VAL A 241 -7.91 4.48 -5.51
N ARG A 242 -7.47 4.22 -4.30
CA ARG A 242 -6.48 3.20 -3.99
C ARG A 242 -7.01 2.27 -2.91
N ARG A 243 -6.66 1.01 -3.02
CA ARG A 243 -6.96 -0.02 -2.02
C ARG A 243 -5.72 -0.79 -1.67
N MET A 244 -5.72 -1.34 -0.50
CA MET A 244 -4.78 -2.38 -0.11
C MET A 244 -5.45 -3.74 -0.29
N GLY A 245 -4.88 -4.60 -1.14
CA GLY A 245 -5.34 -5.98 -1.34
C GLY A 245 -4.51 -6.96 -0.53
N VAL A 246 -5.13 -8.02 -0.02
CA VAL A 246 -4.45 -9.15 0.64
C VAL A 246 -4.49 -10.37 -0.27
N TRP A 247 -3.34 -10.91 -0.60
CA TRP A 247 -3.19 -12.20 -1.31
C TRP A 247 -2.43 -13.19 -0.45
N THR A 248 -2.80 -14.44 -0.54
CA THR A 248 -1.96 -15.52 0.00
C THR A 248 -0.79 -15.79 -0.95
N ARG A 249 0.28 -16.36 -0.43
CA ARG A 249 1.43 -16.79 -1.24
C ARG A 249 1.01 -17.78 -2.34
N GLU A 250 0.10 -18.71 -2.03
CA GLU A 250 -0.45 -19.66 -2.99
C GLU A 250 -1.17 -18.96 -4.15
N MET A 251 -2.05 -17.98 -3.86
CA MET A 251 -2.75 -17.20 -4.89
C MET A 251 -1.79 -16.48 -5.83
N VAL A 252 -0.72 -15.88 -5.28
CA VAL A 252 0.31 -15.23 -6.10
C VAL A 252 1.08 -16.25 -6.93
N ALA A 253 1.46 -17.39 -6.33
CA ALA A 253 2.16 -18.46 -7.02
C ALA A 253 1.36 -19.02 -8.19
N GLU A 254 0.07 -19.32 -8.01
CA GLU A 254 -0.83 -19.83 -9.05
C GLU A 254 -1.01 -18.83 -10.19
N SER A 255 -1.22 -17.54 -9.84
CA SER A 255 -1.38 -16.48 -10.82
C SER A 255 -0.11 -16.30 -11.66
N LEU A 256 1.08 -16.35 -11.04
CA LEU A 256 2.34 -16.19 -11.75
C LEU A 256 2.76 -17.45 -12.53
N ALA A 257 2.46 -18.66 -12.03
CA ALA A 257 2.78 -19.90 -12.73
C ALA A 257 2.12 -20.00 -14.11
N SER A 258 0.93 -19.43 -14.25
CA SER A 258 0.17 -19.38 -15.51
C SER A 258 0.49 -18.15 -16.37
N ASN A 259 1.34 -17.22 -15.87
CA ASN A 259 1.57 -15.95 -16.52
C ASN A 259 2.69 -16.02 -17.55
N PRO A 260 2.42 -15.83 -18.86
CA PRO A 260 3.43 -15.90 -19.90
C PRO A 260 4.48 -14.77 -19.83
N GLU A 261 4.11 -13.63 -19.28
CA GLU A 261 4.98 -12.46 -19.13
C GLU A 261 6.08 -12.69 -18.08
N MET A 262 5.85 -13.61 -17.12
CA MET A 262 6.85 -13.90 -16.09
C MET A 262 8.19 -14.33 -16.68
N LYS A 263 8.19 -15.16 -17.74
CA LYS A 263 9.41 -15.62 -18.43
C LYS A 263 10.21 -14.50 -19.09
N LYS A 264 9.57 -13.37 -19.39
CA LYS A 264 10.21 -12.22 -20.00
C LYS A 264 11.05 -11.42 -19.00
N TYR A 265 10.63 -11.42 -17.73
CA TYR A 265 11.19 -10.58 -16.68
C TYR A 265 11.99 -11.36 -15.63
N LEU A 266 11.79 -12.67 -15.57
CA LEU A 266 12.52 -13.58 -14.68
C LEU A 266 13.21 -14.65 -15.54
N PRO A 267 14.53 -14.58 -15.70
CA PRO A 267 15.32 -15.55 -16.47
C PRO A 267 15.31 -16.95 -15.86
#